data_b2a0cafab3607302b18ae553cdedb151
#
_entry.id   b2a0cafab3607302b18ae553cdedb151
#
_cell.length_a   1.000
_cell.length_b   1.000
_cell.length_c   1.000
_cell.angle_alpha   90.00
_cell.angle_beta   90.00
_cell.angle_gamma   90.00
#
_symmetry.space_group_name_H-M   'P 1'
#
loop_
_entity.id
_entity.type
_entity.pdbx_description
1 polymer ?
#
loop_
_entity_poly.entity_id
_entity_poly.type
_entity_poly.pdbx_seq_one_letter_code
_entity_poly.pdbx_strand_id
1 'polypeptide(L)'
;MFRAVAFTLALFTMTTLPGMAQGWHYVGGDGNAVELDAVPQRIIASQDAAAGLIPLGIRPVGIYADSAVADAKALQGLDLAGIEIIGQAWGEVDIEKAAALEPDLIVAEYWPLESTWSGGDDVVSALAPLAPVTGPEQGASILTLIEDYEALAQSLGADLAAPSIAAEKSAFQAALAEFKAATAAKPDLTALAVWAGADALYVAATAGSSELMDFANWGLDLIDPEVADDRGYWEILSWENADKYQPDLIMVDNRSDATMQTAMAQPTWTLMKAAQAGQVADWPAFWLRNYRVYASELAKLTAAIKAADADLAP
;
A
#
# COMPACT_ATOMS: atom_id res chain seq x y z
N MET A 1 22.06 -84.76 -7.55
CA MET A 1 22.02 -83.71 -8.60
C MET A 1 21.37 -82.46 -7.98
N PHE A 2 22.16 -81.52 -7.46
CA PHE A 2 21.65 -80.22 -6.96
C PHE A 2 22.00 -79.18 -7.99
N ARG A 3 20.96 -78.47 -8.52
CA ARG A 3 21.10 -77.32 -9.41
C ARG A 3 21.08 -76.05 -8.55
N ALA A 4 22.18 -75.32 -8.53
CA ALA A 4 22.28 -73.98 -7.94
C ALA A 4 21.64 -72.98 -8.92
N VAL A 5 20.68 -72.19 -8.39
CA VAL A 5 20.10 -71.05 -9.13
C VAL A 5 20.83 -69.79 -8.62
N ALA A 6 21.58 -69.14 -9.49
CA ALA A 6 22.20 -67.85 -9.20
C ALA A 6 21.19 -66.71 -9.41
N PHE A 7 20.90 -65.96 -8.34
CA PHE A 7 20.10 -64.70 -8.41
C PHE A 7 21.05 -63.55 -8.71
N THR A 8 20.91 -62.96 -9.90
CA THR A 8 21.65 -61.74 -10.24
C THR A 8 20.87 -60.53 -9.75
N LEU A 9 21.42 -59.83 -8.76
CA LEU A 9 20.86 -58.58 -8.22
C LEU A 9 21.26 -57.42 -9.17
N ALA A 10 20.31 -56.89 -9.94
CA ALA A 10 20.52 -55.71 -10.77
C ALA A 10 20.43 -54.45 -9.89
N LEU A 11 21.55 -53.77 -9.70
CA LEU A 11 21.59 -52.46 -9.02
C LEU A 11 21.08 -51.37 -9.99
N PHE A 12 19.87 -50.91 -9.76
CA PHE A 12 19.34 -49.70 -10.45
C PHE A 12 19.97 -48.47 -9.83
N THR A 13 20.96 -47.87 -10.49
CA THR A 13 21.42 -46.51 -10.12
C THR A 13 20.38 -45.50 -10.63
N MET A 14 19.58 -44.94 -9.68
CA MET A 14 18.79 -43.75 -9.95
C MET A 14 19.74 -42.57 -10.19
N THR A 15 19.96 -42.20 -11.43
CA THR A 15 20.52 -40.89 -11.78
C THR A 15 19.46 -39.83 -11.49
N THR A 16 19.65 -39.06 -10.45
CA THR A 16 18.90 -37.81 -10.25
C THR A 16 19.29 -36.86 -11.37
N LEU A 17 18.38 -36.60 -12.28
CA LEU A 17 18.51 -35.49 -13.23
C LEU A 17 18.62 -34.20 -12.42
N PRO A 18 19.57 -33.30 -12.72
CA PRO A 18 19.53 -31.96 -12.12
C PRO A 18 18.21 -31.34 -12.50
N GLY A 19 17.39 -30.94 -11.50
CA GLY A 19 16.20 -30.17 -11.71
C GLY A 19 16.59 -28.92 -12.50
N MET A 20 16.00 -28.74 -13.68
CA MET A 20 16.12 -27.46 -14.37
C MET A 20 15.63 -26.41 -13.41
N ALA A 21 16.46 -25.44 -13.08
CA ALA A 21 16.04 -24.27 -12.32
C ALA A 21 14.86 -23.67 -13.11
N GLN A 22 13.69 -23.62 -12.48
CA GLN A 22 12.52 -23.03 -13.09
C GLN A 22 12.78 -21.52 -13.12
N GLY A 23 12.93 -20.94 -14.31
CA GLY A 23 13.10 -19.50 -14.45
C GLY A 23 11.94 -18.75 -13.79
N TRP A 24 12.20 -17.54 -13.34
CA TRP A 24 11.19 -16.66 -12.76
C TRP A 24 10.74 -15.63 -13.79
N HIS A 25 9.44 -15.36 -13.84
CA HIS A 25 8.83 -14.38 -14.73
C HIS A 25 7.78 -13.59 -13.99
N TYR A 26 7.78 -12.25 -14.17
CA TYR A 26 6.76 -11.35 -13.64
C TYR A 26 6.54 -10.18 -14.59
N VAL A 27 5.27 -9.78 -14.78
CA VAL A 27 4.90 -8.58 -15.52
C VAL A 27 4.56 -7.49 -14.51
N GLY A 28 5.33 -6.41 -14.53
CA GLY A 28 5.14 -5.27 -13.62
C GLY A 28 3.93 -4.40 -13.98
N GLY A 29 3.58 -3.51 -13.09
CA GLY A 29 2.51 -2.53 -13.26
C GLY A 29 2.74 -1.54 -14.41
N ASP A 30 4.00 -1.35 -14.82
CA ASP A 30 4.37 -0.61 -16.03
C ASP A 30 4.18 -1.40 -17.33
N GLY A 31 3.70 -2.65 -17.25
CA GLY A 31 3.47 -3.55 -18.37
C GLY A 31 4.73 -4.23 -18.89
N ASN A 32 5.91 -4.00 -18.30
CA ASN A 32 7.15 -4.64 -18.70
C ASN A 32 7.33 -6.01 -18.00
N ALA A 33 7.83 -6.98 -18.75
CA ALA A 33 8.16 -8.29 -18.21
C ALA A 33 9.61 -8.33 -17.71
N VAL A 34 9.81 -8.95 -16.55
CA VAL A 34 11.13 -9.33 -16.03
C VAL A 34 11.24 -10.85 -16.08
N GLU A 35 12.33 -11.35 -16.67
CA GLU A 35 12.66 -12.78 -16.76
C GLU A 35 14.03 -13.01 -16.13
N LEU A 36 14.10 -13.98 -15.22
CA LEU A 36 15.34 -14.38 -14.54
C LEU A 36 15.49 -15.90 -14.57
N ASP A 37 16.73 -16.39 -14.56
CA ASP A 37 17.03 -17.83 -14.61
C ASP A 37 16.59 -18.58 -13.34
N ALA A 38 16.38 -17.87 -12.24
CA ALA A 38 15.95 -18.40 -10.94
C ALA A 38 15.07 -17.41 -10.18
N VAL A 39 14.33 -17.92 -9.21
CA VAL A 39 13.54 -17.07 -8.28
C VAL A 39 14.45 -16.12 -7.52
N PRO A 40 14.21 -14.79 -7.55
CA PRO A 40 15.00 -13.81 -6.81
C PRO A 40 15.04 -14.09 -5.29
N GLN A 41 16.20 -13.81 -4.69
CA GLN A 41 16.44 -14.04 -3.27
C GLN A 41 16.92 -12.80 -2.52
N ARG A 42 17.48 -11.83 -3.24
CA ARG A 42 18.09 -10.62 -2.68
C ARG A 42 17.37 -9.37 -3.19
N ILE A 43 16.25 -9.09 -2.54
CA ILE A 43 15.32 -8.05 -2.98
C ILE A 43 15.65 -6.74 -2.29
N ILE A 44 15.81 -5.65 -3.04
CA ILE A 44 15.67 -4.29 -2.53
C ILE A 44 14.23 -3.84 -2.79
N ALA A 45 13.58 -3.24 -1.81
CA ALA A 45 12.20 -2.79 -1.92
C ALA A 45 12.03 -1.32 -1.59
N SER A 46 11.07 -0.64 -2.24
CA SER A 46 10.55 0.63 -1.73
C SER A 46 9.83 0.40 -0.40
N GLN A 47 9.60 1.46 0.39
CA GLN A 47 8.80 1.35 1.63
C GLN A 47 7.43 0.73 1.39
N ASP A 48 6.76 1.08 0.29
CA ASP A 48 5.43 0.59 -0.06
C ASP A 48 5.49 -0.90 -0.43
N ALA A 49 6.46 -1.28 -1.26
CA ALA A 49 6.69 -2.67 -1.61
C ALA A 49 7.09 -3.51 -0.39
N ALA A 50 7.90 -2.98 0.51
CA ALA A 50 8.23 -3.65 1.77
C ALA A 50 7.00 -3.84 2.65
N ALA A 51 6.11 -2.85 2.71
CA ALA A 51 4.85 -2.92 3.46
C ALA A 51 3.87 -3.97 2.89
N GLY A 52 3.90 -4.22 1.59
CA GLY A 52 3.14 -5.28 0.94
C GLY A 52 3.78 -6.66 1.12
N LEU A 53 5.10 -6.77 0.95
CA LEU A 53 5.81 -8.05 0.89
C LEU A 53 6.12 -8.69 2.25
N ILE A 54 6.54 -7.88 3.25
CA ILE A 54 6.97 -8.40 4.56
C ILE A 54 5.85 -9.19 5.27
N PRO A 55 4.59 -8.72 5.33
CA PRO A 55 3.50 -9.49 5.94
C PRO A 55 3.21 -10.81 5.22
N LEU A 56 3.56 -10.91 3.94
CA LEU A 56 3.43 -12.11 3.12
C LEU A 56 4.63 -13.07 3.22
N GLY A 57 5.62 -12.74 4.07
CA GLY A 57 6.78 -13.58 4.34
C GLY A 57 7.98 -13.35 3.43
N ILE A 58 7.95 -12.38 2.53
CA ILE A 58 9.09 -11.98 1.70
C ILE A 58 9.84 -10.86 2.40
N ARG A 59 11.09 -11.11 2.79
CA ARG A 59 11.94 -10.13 3.49
C ARG A 59 12.97 -9.52 2.54
N PRO A 60 12.87 -8.23 2.23
CA PRO A 60 13.92 -7.53 1.48
C PRO A 60 15.25 -7.55 2.24
N VAL A 61 16.37 -7.48 1.52
CA VAL A 61 17.70 -7.26 2.10
C VAL A 61 17.96 -5.78 2.33
N GLY A 62 17.27 -4.90 1.61
CA GLY A 62 17.36 -3.45 1.75
C GLY A 62 16.03 -2.75 1.46
N ILE A 63 15.80 -1.61 2.10
CA ILE A 63 14.62 -0.75 1.92
C ILE A 63 15.07 0.70 1.73
N TYR A 64 14.46 1.38 0.75
CA TYR A 64 14.47 2.84 0.66
C TYR A 64 13.08 3.39 0.98
N ALA A 65 13.05 4.52 1.68
CA ALA A 65 11.84 5.15 2.18
C ALA A 65 11.82 6.66 1.84
N ASP A 66 10.60 7.21 1.76
CA ASP A 66 10.36 8.61 1.39
C ASP A 66 10.53 9.57 2.57
N SER A 67 10.70 9.02 3.76
CA SER A 67 10.92 9.73 5.03
C SER A 67 11.75 8.88 5.98
N ALA A 68 12.07 9.42 7.15
CA ALA A 68 12.66 8.59 8.21
C ALA A 68 11.74 7.38 8.50
N VAL A 69 12.35 6.19 8.61
CA VAL A 69 11.59 4.93 8.80
C VAL A 69 10.65 4.98 10.01
N ALA A 70 11.03 5.72 11.07
CA ALA A 70 10.18 5.91 12.26
C ALA A 70 8.89 6.68 11.95
N ASP A 71 8.89 7.53 10.92
CA ASP A 71 7.77 8.37 10.52
C ASP A 71 6.95 7.74 9.36
N ALA A 72 7.53 6.76 8.67
CA ALA A 72 6.90 6.08 7.53
C ALA A 72 5.72 5.21 7.99
N LYS A 73 4.48 5.67 7.83
CA LYS A 73 3.25 4.97 8.25
C LYS A 73 3.16 3.56 7.68
N ALA A 74 3.53 3.36 6.42
CA ALA A 74 3.48 2.06 5.74
C ALA A 74 4.37 1.01 6.44
N LEU A 75 5.48 1.43 7.07
CA LEU A 75 6.44 0.54 7.73
C LEU A 75 6.15 0.31 9.22
N GLN A 76 5.21 1.05 9.82
CA GLN A 76 4.90 0.93 11.23
C GLN A 76 4.37 -0.46 11.60
N GLY A 77 4.95 -1.01 12.68
CA GLY A 77 4.57 -2.34 13.18
C GLY A 77 5.12 -3.51 12.35
N LEU A 78 5.98 -3.27 11.35
CA LEU A 78 6.73 -4.31 10.65
C LEU A 78 8.03 -4.62 11.40
N ASP A 79 8.45 -5.89 11.34
CA ASP A 79 9.77 -6.28 11.82
C ASP A 79 10.83 -5.99 10.74
N LEU A 80 11.59 -4.94 10.94
CA LEU A 80 12.67 -4.52 10.04
C LEU A 80 14.06 -5.00 10.51
N ALA A 81 14.16 -5.85 11.53
CA ALA A 81 15.44 -6.33 12.04
C ALA A 81 16.26 -7.04 10.95
N GLY A 82 17.50 -6.60 10.73
CA GLY A 82 18.40 -7.18 9.74
C GLY A 82 18.13 -6.74 8.28
N ILE A 83 17.25 -5.80 8.06
CA ILE A 83 17.04 -5.15 6.76
C ILE A 83 17.87 -3.86 6.76
N GLU A 84 18.68 -3.66 5.71
CA GLU A 84 19.48 -2.42 5.58
C GLU A 84 18.60 -1.27 5.09
N ILE A 85 18.69 -0.11 5.74
CA ILE A 85 18.01 1.11 5.29
C ILE A 85 18.96 1.89 4.39
N ILE A 86 18.62 1.97 3.10
CA ILE A 86 19.45 2.56 2.05
C ILE A 86 18.96 3.92 1.56
N GLY A 87 17.84 4.43 2.09
CA GLY A 87 17.28 5.76 1.82
C GLY A 87 16.22 6.13 2.84
N GLN A 88 16.13 7.42 3.21
CA GLN A 88 15.17 7.91 4.21
C GLN A 88 14.63 9.31 3.86
N ALA A 89 14.65 9.65 2.58
CA ALA A 89 14.02 10.86 2.06
C ALA A 89 13.61 10.63 0.60
N TRP A 90 12.57 11.33 0.16
CA TRP A 90 12.09 11.24 -1.22
C TRP A 90 13.22 11.59 -2.22
N GLY A 91 13.39 10.73 -3.21
CA GLY A 91 14.41 10.90 -4.25
C GLY A 91 15.83 10.54 -3.81
N GLU A 92 16.04 10.03 -2.60
CA GLU A 92 17.37 9.70 -2.07
C GLU A 92 17.56 8.20 -1.88
N VAL A 93 18.72 7.70 -2.35
CA VAL A 93 19.15 6.32 -2.14
C VAL A 93 20.68 6.24 -2.07
N ASP A 94 21.20 5.46 -1.14
CA ASP A 94 22.62 5.15 -1.01
C ASP A 94 22.98 3.99 -1.94
N ILE A 95 23.49 4.31 -3.13
CA ILE A 95 23.82 3.34 -4.18
C ILE A 95 24.99 2.43 -3.77
N GLU A 96 25.95 2.93 -2.96
CA GLU A 96 27.06 2.10 -2.50
C GLU A 96 26.56 1.00 -1.55
N LYS A 97 25.68 1.34 -0.62
CA LYS A 97 24.99 0.35 0.23
C LYS A 97 24.12 -0.59 -0.59
N ALA A 98 23.34 -0.09 -1.54
CA ALA A 98 22.51 -0.90 -2.41
C ALA A 98 23.36 -1.92 -3.18
N ALA A 99 24.48 -1.51 -3.79
CA ALA A 99 25.38 -2.39 -4.51
C ALA A 99 26.02 -3.45 -3.58
N ALA A 100 26.40 -3.08 -2.36
CA ALA A 100 26.96 -4.01 -1.37
C ALA A 100 25.98 -5.10 -0.93
N LEU A 101 24.67 -4.87 -1.12
CA LEU A 101 23.63 -5.88 -0.88
C LEU A 101 23.52 -6.91 -2.02
N GLU A 102 24.21 -6.72 -3.16
CA GLU A 102 24.17 -7.61 -4.31
C GLU A 102 22.73 -8.02 -4.70
N PRO A 103 21.82 -7.06 -4.98
CA PRO A 103 20.44 -7.40 -5.28
C PRO A 103 20.29 -8.16 -6.59
N ASP A 104 19.32 -9.06 -6.65
CA ASP A 104 18.90 -9.75 -7.88
C ASP A 104 17.52 -9.28 -8.38
N LEU A 105 16.78 -8.52 -7.54
CA LEU A 105 15.53 -7.86 -7.91
C LEU A 105 15.34 -6.57 -7.11
N ILE A 106 14.77 -5.57 -7.76
CA ILE A 106 14.28 -4.35 -7.11
C ILE A 106 12.76 -4.33 -7.26
N VAL A 107 12.04 -4.21 -6.14
CA VAL A 107 10.58 -4.12 -6.14
C VAL A 107 10.18 -2.70 -5.72
N ALA A 108 9.50 -2.01 -6.63
CA ALA A 108 8.89 -0.71 -6.41
C ALA A 108 7.41 -0.78 -6.84
N GLU A 109 6.57 0.06 -6.26
CA GLU A 109 5.19 0.19 -6.68
C GLU A 109 5.10 1.20 -7.83
N TYR A 110 4.36 0.89 -8.87
CA TYR A 110 4.15 1.77 -10.01
C TYR A 110 2.86 2.57 -9.84
N TRP A 111 2.92 3.88 -10.04
CA TRP A 111 1.77 4.78 -9.96
C TRP A 111 1.37 5.23 -11.36
N PRO A 112 0.39 4.59 -11.99
CA PRO A 112 0.06 4.83 -13.39
C PRO A 112 -0.48 6.23 -13.66
N LEU A 113 -1.14 6.86 -12.69
CA LEU A 113 -1.67 8.22 -12.84
C LEU A 113 -0.55 9.26 -13.02
N GLU A 114 0.59 9.05 -12.37
CA GLU A 114 1.79 9.91 -12.52
C GLU A 114 2.84 9.30 -13.47
N SER A 115 2.64 8.06 -13.92
CA SER A 115 3.59 7.29 -14.71
C SER A 115 4.98 7.22 -14.03
N THR A 116 5.00 7.01 -12.72
CA THR A 116 6.21 7.02 -11.89
C THR A 116 6.26 5.85 -10.91
N TRP A 117 7.45 5.59 -10.37
CA TRP A 117 7.69 4.58 -9.35
C TRP A 117 7.74 5.19 -7.95
N SER A 118 7.33 4.41 -6.93
CA SER A 118 7.48 4.80 -5.52
C SER A 118 8.94 5.12 -5.18
N GLY A 119 9.16 6.23 -4.47
CA GLY A 119 10.49 6.81 -4.22
C GLY A 119 11.01 7.74 -5.33
N GLY A 120 10.33 7.78 -6.49
CA GLY A 120 10.66 8.61 -7.65
C GLY A 120 11.52 7.91 -8.70
N ASP A 121 11.38 8.33 -9.95
CA ASP A 121 12.06 7.73 -11.10
C ASP A 121 13.58 7.88 -11.04
N ASP A 122 14.10 8.91 -10.38
CA ASP A 122 15.53 9.11 -10.19
C ASP A 122 16.13 8.00 -9.31
N VAL A 123 15.43 7.58 -8.24
CA VAL A 123 15.85 6.46 -7.38
C VAL A 123 15.85 5.16 -8.17
N VAL A 124 14.78 4.87 -8.89
CA VAL A 124 14.67 3.66 -9.70
C VAL A 124 15.73 3.63 -10.81
N SER A 125 15.96 4.76 -11.49
CA SER A 125 16.99 4.88 -12.52
C SER A 125 18.42 4.66 -11.95
N ALA A 126 18.66 5.08 -10.71
CA ALA A 126 19.94 4.86 -10.04
C ALA A 126 20.12 3.39 -9.62
N LEU A 127 19.05 2.70 -9.24
CA LEU A 127 19.07 1.29 -8.82
C LEU A 127 19.05 0.30 -10.00
N ALA A 128 18.43 0.65 -11.12
CA ALA A 128 18.26 -0.24 -12.29
C ALA A 128 19.56 -0.85 -12.85
N PRO A 129 20.74 -0.21 -12.78
CA PRO A 129 22.00 -0.85 -13.16
C PRO A 129 22.43 -2.03 -12.26
N LEU A 130 21.87 -2.15 -11.04
CA LEU A 130 22.23 -3.19 -10.08
C LEU A 130 21.39 -4.46 -10.29
N ALA A 131 20.07 -4.31 -10.55
CA ALA A 131 19.14 -5.42 -10.77
C ALA A 131 17.87 -4.92 -11.51
N PRO A 132 17.10 -5.82 -12.15
CA PRO A 132 15.83 -5.47 -12.77
C PRO A 132 14.87 -4.86 -11.75
N VAL A 133 14.06 -3.89 -12.21
CA VAL A 133 13.01 -3.24 -11.41
C VAL A 133 11.65 -3.75 -11.87
N THR A 134 10.78 -4.06 -10.93
CA THR A 134 9.38 -4.43 -11.17
C THR A 134 8.55 -4.23 -9.90
N GLY A 135 7.26 -4.43 -10.00
CA GLY A 135 6.32 -4.40 -8.87
C GLY A 135 4.90 -4.19 -9.35
N PRO A 136 3.90 -4.31 -8.49
CA PRO A 136 2.51 -4.06 -8.85
C PRO A 136 2.25 -2.57 -9.09
N GLU A 137 1.09 -2.27 -9.72
CA GLU A 137 0.61 -0.90 -9.88
C GLU A 137 -0.38 -0.53 -8.78
N GLN A 138 -0.34 0.72 -8.32
CA GLN A 138 -1.43 1.31 -7.54
C GLN A 138 -2.54 1.75 -8.50
N GLY A 139 -3.46 0.82 -8.78
CA GLY A 139 -4.62 1.06 -9.65
C GLY A 139 -5.82 1.64 -8.91
N ALA A 140 -7.01 1.21 -9.31
CA ALA A 140 -8.28 1.73 -8.80
C ALA A 140 -8.72 1.17 -7.42
N SER A 141 -7.94 0.28 -6.79
CA SER A 141 -8.30 -0.36 -5.52
C SER A 141 -7.07 -0.79 -4.74
N ILE A 142 -7.02 -0.45 -3.47
CA ILE A 142 -5.99 -0.95 -2.55
C ILE A 142 -6.16 -2.46 -2.30
N LEU A 143 -7.39 -2.96 -2.30
CA LEU A 143 -7.61 -4.41 -2.15
C LEU A 143 -6.98 -5.16 -3.32
N THR A 144 -7.16 -4.70 -4.55
CA THR A 144 -6.53 -5.29 -5.75
C THR A 144 -5.00 -5.20 -5.65
N LEU A 145 -4.46 -4.06 -5.24
CA LEU A 145 -3.02 -3.89 -5.03
C LEU A 145 -2.45 -4.91 -4.03
N ILE A 146 -3.17 -5.16 -2.91
CA ILE A 146 -2.75 -6.18 -1.92
C ILE A 146 -2.80 -7.59 -2.55
N GLU A 147 -3.79 -7.90 -3.37
CA GLU A 147 -3.90 -9.17 -4.10
C GLU A 147 -2.77 -9.31 -5.14
N ASP A 148 -2.36 -8.24 -5.79
CA ASP A 148 -1.21 -8.23 -6.70
C ASP A 148 0.12 -8.44 -5.95
N TYR A 149 0.26 -7.87 -4.73
CA TYR A 149 1.38 -8.21 -3.84
C TYR A 149 1.38 -9.68 -3.43
N GLU A 150 0.21 -10.30 -3.20
CA GLU A 150 0.12 -11.75 -2.96
C GLU A 150 0.61 -12.55 -4.16
N ALA A 151 0.20 -12.19 -5.37
CA ALA A 151 0.64 -12.87 -6.59
C ALA A 151 2.16 -12.75 -6.77
N LEU A 152 2.72 -11.56 -6.56
CA LEU A 152 4.17 -11.35 -6.59
C LEU A 152 4.87 -12.16 -5.49
N ALA A 153 4.42 -12.08 -4.24
CA ALA A 153 5.01 -12.82 -3.12
C ALA A 153 4.97 -14.34 -3.35
N GLN A 154 3.86 -14.87 -3.87
CA GLN A 154 3.73 -16.27 -4.23
C GLN A 154 4.76 -16.68 -5.31
N SER A 155 4.97 -15.84 -6.34
CA SER A 155 5.97 -16.09 -7.38
C SER A 155 7.39 -16.10 -6.81
N LEU A 156 7.62 -15.34 -5.72
CA LEU A 156 8.88 -15.28 -4.97
C LEU A 156 9.02 -16.40 -3.92
N GLY A 157 8.04 -17.30 -3.83
CA GLY A 157 8.09 -18.50 -2.98
C GLY A 157 7.39 -18.35 -1.62
N ALA A 158 6.57 -17.30 -1.41
CA ALA A 158 5.78 -17.16 -0.20
C ALA A 158 4.73 -18.27 -0.06
N ASP A 159 4.52 -18.74 1.17
CA ASP A 159 3.42 -19.64 1.52
C ASP A 159 2.19 -18.82 1.94
N LEU A 160 1.33 -18.51 0.96
CA LEU A 160 0.09 -17.78 1.22
C LEU A 160 -0.95 -18.57 2.04
N ALA A 161 -0.74 -19.87 2.27
CA ALA A 161 -1.56 -20.69 3.15
C ALA A 161 -1.14 -20.58 4.64
N ALA A 162 -0.10 -19.79 4.94
CA ALA A 162 0.36 -19.58 6.31
C ALA A 162 -0.78 -19.07 7.22
N PRO A 163 -0.95 -19.62 8.43
CA PRO A 163 -2.07 -19.28 9.33
C PRO A 163 -2.14 -17.78 9.67
N SER A 164 -1.00 -17.08 9.72
CA SER A 164 -0.95 -15.62 9.95
C SER A 164 -1.61 -14.84 8.82
N ILE A 165 -1.31 -15.17 7.57
CA ILE A 165 -1.89 -14.52 6.39
C ILE A 165 -3.41 -14.80 6.34
N ALA A 166 -3.82 -16.05 6.56
CA ALA A 166 -5.23 -16.42 6.61
C ALA A 166 -6.00 -15.66 7.71
N ALA A 167 -5.38 -15.46 8.88
CA ALA A 167 -5.98 -14.70 9.97
C ALA A 167 -6.14 -13.20 9.62
N GLU A 168 -5.12 -12.59 9.01
CA GLU A 168 -5.17 -11.18 8.58
C GLU A 168 -6.23 -10.95 7.49
N LYS A 169 -6.33 -11.87 6.50
CA LYS A 169 -7.40 -11.84 5.49
C LYS A 169 -8.79 -11.94 6.12
N SER A 170 -8.97 -12.85 7.07
CA SER A 170 -10.25 -13.02 7.78
C SER A 170 -10.61 -11.77 8.58
N ALA A 171 -9.64 -11.15 9.27
CA ALA A 171 -9.85 -9.91 10.01
C ALA A 171 -10.24 -8.75 9.08
N PHE A 172 -9.58 -8.64 7.91
CA PHE A 172 -9.93 -7.64 6.90
C PHE A 172 -11.36 -7.86 6.37
N GLN A 173 -11.74 -9.09 6.03
CA GLN A 173 -13.10 -9.39 5.55
C GLN A 173 -14.18 -9.04 6.59
N ALA A 174 -13.90 -9.28 7.88
CA ALA A 174 -14.80 -8.89 8.96
C ALA A 174 -14.90 -7.35 9.07
N ALA A 175 -13.78 -6.63 9.02
CA ALA A 175 -13.77 -5.18 9.06
C ALA A 175 -14.48 -4.56 7.86
N LEU A 176 -14.31 -5.12 6.66
CA LEU A 176 -14.99 -4.70 5.45
C LEU A 176 -16.51 -4.92 5.54
N ALA A 177 -16.95 -6.03 6.09
CA ALA A 177 -18.38 -6.30 6.30
C ALA A 177 -19.00 -5.29 7.28
N GLU A 178 -18.30 -4.96 8.38
CA GLU A 178 -18.72 -3.94 9.34
C GLU A 178 -18.75 -2.52 8.73
N PHE A 179 -17.77 -2.18 7.89
CA PHE A 179 -17.74 -0.91 7.17
C PHE A 179 -18.96 -0.78 6.25
N LYS A 180 -19.21 -1.78 5.39
CA LYS A 180 -20.39 -1.79 4.50
C LYS A 180 -21.72 -1.74 5.26
N ALA A 181 -21.79 -2.39 6.41
CA ALA A 181 -22.98 -2.31 7.25
C ALA A 181 -23.17 -0.91 7.87
N ALA A 182 -22.09 -0.23 8.25
CA ALA A 182 -22.14 1.12 8.80
C ALA A 182 -22.55 2.16 7.75
N THR A 183 -21.98 2.10 6.54
CA THR A 183 -22.37 2.99 5.42
C THR A 183 -23.82 2.76 5.02
N ALA A 184 -24.25 1.50 4.88
CA ALA A 184 -25.64 1.16 4.57
C ALA A 184 -26.66 1.61 5.63
N ALA A 185 -26.23 1.72 6.90
CA ALA A 185 -27.08 2.23 7.99
C ALA A 185 -27.21 3.76 7.99
N LYS A 186 -26.36 4.48 7.26
CA LYS A 186 -26.33 5.94 7.14
C LYS A 186 -26.16 6.37 5.69
N PRO A 187 -27.16 6.08 4.83
CA PRO A 187 -27.05 6.32 3.39
C PRO A 187 -26.95 7.81 3.02
N ASP A 188 -27.36 8.70 3.91
CA ASP A 188 -27.36 10.15 3.70
C ASP A 188 -26.11 10.83 4.29
N LEU A 189 -25.22 10.07 4.94
CA LEU A 189 -23.98 10.60 5.51
C LEU A 189 -22.97 10.89 4.41
N THR A 190 -22.60 12.16 4.26
CA THR A 190 -21.57 12.61 3.33
C THR A 190 -20.21 12.74 4.00
N ALA A 191 -19.13 12.41 3.28
CA ALA A 191 -17.77 12.56 3.77
C ALA A 191 -16.89 13.33 2.79
N LEU A 192 -15.89 14.05 3.30
CA LEU A 192 -14.92 14.83 2.53
C LEU A 192 -13.50 14.43 2.95
N ALA A 193 -12.68 14.01 1.99
CA ALA A 193 -11.27 13.71 2.25
C ALA A 193 -10.41 14.95 1.97
N VAL A 194 -9.54 15.30 2.92
CA VAL A 194 -8.72 16.51 2.84
C VAL A 194 -7.28 16.28 3.29
N TRP A 195 -6.36 17.04 2.72
CA TRP A 195 -5.02 17.27 3.26
C TRP A 195 -4.89 18.73 3.69
N ALA A 196 -4.51 18.98 4.95
CA ALA A 196 -4.34 20.30 5.49
C ALA A 196 -2.87 20.74 5.36
N GLY A 197 -2.58 21.54 4.34
CA GLY A 197 -1.30 22.23 4.20
C GLY A 197 -1.26 23.53 5.01
N ALA A 198 -0.06 24.08 5.23
CA ALA A 198 0.10 25.34 5.98
C ALA A 198 -0.64 26.50 5.31
N ASP A 199 -0.62 26.55 3.99
CA ASP A 199 -1.13 27.68 3.19
C ASP A 199 -2.50 27.43 2.56
N ALA A 200 -2.95 26.18 2.49
CA ALA A 200 -4.18 25.79 1.79
C ALA A 200 -4.80 24.52 2.36
N LEU A 201 -6.10 24.34 2.12
CA LEU A 201 -6.81 23.08 2.27
C LEU A 201 -6.91 22.39 0.91
N TYR A 202 -6.47 21.15 0.84
CA TYR A 202 -6.52 20.34 -0.38
C TYR A 202 -7.66 19.33 -0.25
N VAL A 203 -8.65 19.46 -1.11
CA VAL A 203 -9.80 18.53 -1.17
C VAL A 203 -9.45 17.42 -2.17
N ALA A 204 -9.48 16.18 -1.72
CA ALA A 204 -9.11 15.04 -2.53
C ALA A 204 -10.22 14.66 -3.52
N ALA A 205 -9.83 14.42 -4.77
CA ALA A 205 -10.71 13.79 -5.75
C ALA A 205 -10.73 12.26 -5.52
N THR A 206 -11.91 11.66 -5.45
CA THR A 206 -12.08 10.21 -5.23
C THR A 206 -11.28 9.40 -6.25
N ALA A 207 -11.34 9.78 -7.54
CA ALA A 207 -10.64 9.09 -8.62
C ALA A 207 -9.10 9.19 -8.55
N GLY A 208 -8.56 10.10 -7.75
CA GLY A 208 -7.12 10.27 -7.53
C GLY A 208 -6.55 9.36 -6.44
N SER A 209 -7.38 8.57 -5.74
CA SER A 209 -6.96 7.81 -4.56
C SER A 209 -7.63 6.44 -4.50
N SER A 210 -6.83 5.38 -4.54
CA SER A 210 -7.33 4.00 -4.60
C SER A 210 -8.16 3.62 -3.37
N GLU A 211 -7.78 4.08 -2.17
CA GLU A 211 -8.54 3.84 -0.94
C GLU A 211 -9.86 4.62 -0.92
N LEU A 212 -9.92 5.85 -1.47
CA LEU A 212 -11.18 6.59 -1.59
C LEU A 212 -12.12 5.91 -2.58
N MET A 213 -11.59 5.40 -3.70
CA MET A 213 -12.37 4.59 -4.64
C MET A 213 -12.92 3.32 -3.98
N ASP A 214 -12.12 2.64 -3.15
CA ASP A 214 -12.59 1.49 -2.36
C ASP A 214 -13.73 1.90 -1.40
N PHE A 215 -13.57 2.99 -0.64
CA PHE A 215 -14.58 3.45 0.32
C PHE A 215 -15.88 3.83 -0.39
N ALA A 216 -15.81 4.53 -1.52
CA ALA A 216 -16.97 4.87 -2.35
C ALA A 216 -17.67 3.61 -2.90
N ASN A 217 -16.90 2.65 -3.43
CA ASN A 217 -17.42 1.37 -3.92
C ASN A 217 -18.07 0.53 -2.80
N TRP A 218 -17.68 0.76 -1.54
CA TRP A 218 -18.24 0.09 -0.37
C TRP A 218 -19.36 0.89 0.31
N GLY A 219 -19.79 1.98 -0.30
CA GLY A 219 -21.00 2.70 0.05
C GLY A 219 -20.82 3.96 0.90
N LEU A 220 -19.60 4.49 1.05
CA LEU A 220 -19.40 5.82 1.64
C LEU A 220 -19.66 6.88 0.55
N ASP A 221 -20.57 7.82 0.84
CA ASP A 221 -20.86 8.95 -0.06
C ASP A 221 -19.77 10.02 0.11
N LEU A 222 -18.87 10.09 -0.89
CA LEU A 222 -17.76 11.03 -0.91
C LEU A 222 -18.12 12.27 -1.73
N ILE A 223 -17.92 13.44 -1.16
CA ILE A 223 -18.01 14.71 -1.89
C ILE A 223 -16.75 14.86 -2.73
N ASP A 224 -16.91 14.80 -4.06
CA ASP A 224 -15.83 15.10 -4.99
C ASP A 224 -15.66 16.61 -5.18
N PRO A 225 -14.42 17.11 -5.37
CA PRO A 225 -14.18 18.51 -5.71
C PRO A 225 -14.77 18.87 -7.08
N GLU A 226 -15.23 20.12 -7.21
CA GLU A 226 -15.76 20.65 -8.48
C GLU A 226 -14.67 20.78 -9.56
N VAL A 227 -13.45 21.10 -9.13
CA VAL A 227 -12.27 21.29 -10.00
C VAL A 227 -11.08 20.62 -9.34
N ALA A 228 -10.53 19.59 -9.96
CA ALA A 228 -9.26 18.99 -9.54
C ALA A 228 -8.08 19.67 -10.26
N ASP A 229 -6.88 19.51 -9.71
CA ASP A 229 -5.64 19.92 -10.35
C ASP A 229 -5.38 19.15 -11.67
N ASP A 230 -4.33 19.55 -12.41
CA ASP A 230 -3.98 18.94 -13.71
C ASP A 230 -3.70 17.43 -13.61
N ARG A 231 -3.36 16.92 -12.40
CA ARG A 231 -3.14 15.49 -12.13
C ARG A 231 -4.39 14.75 -11.69
N GLY A 232 -5.47 15.47 -11.39
CA GLY A 232 -6.73 14.87 -10.98
C GLY A 232 -6.79 14.47 -9.50
N TYR A 233 -5.88 14.97 -8.65
CA TYR A 233 -5.83 14.61 -7.23
C TYR A 233 -6.58 15.59 -6.32
N TRP A 234 -6.41 16.92 -6.54
CA TRP A 234 -6.74 17.93 -5.54
C TRP A 234 -7.47 19.11 -6.11
N GLU A 235 -8.50 19.59 -5.42
CA GLU A 235 -8.89 20.99 -5.47
C GLU A 235 -8.19 21.76 -4.36
N ILE A 236 -7.50 22.84 -4.71
CA ILE A 236 -6.75 23.66 -3.75
C ILE A 236 -7.60 24.85 -3.34
N LEU A 237 -8.04 24.88 -2.09
CA LEU A 237 -8.80 25.97 -1.50
C LEU A 237 -7.89 26.80 -0.59
N SER A 238 -8.00 28.15 -0.70
CA SER A 238 -7.43 28.99 0.36
C SER A 238 -8.17 28.73 1.66
N TRP A 239 -7.52 28.91 2.79
CA TRP A 239 -8.14 28.69 4.10
C TRP A 239 -9.39 29.57 4.34
N GLU A 240 -9.50 30.74 3.69
CA GLU A 240 -10.69 31.59 3.72
C GLU A 240 -11.91 30.92 3.06
N ASN A 241 -11.70 29.98 2.17
CA ASN A 241 -12.72 29.22 1.45
C ASN A 241 -12.82 27.75 1.92
N ALA A 242 -12.26 27.42 3.08
CA ALA A 242 -12.26 26.05 3.60
C ALA A 242 -13.68 25.49 3.82
N ASP A 243 -14.66 26.35 4.00
CA ASP A 243 -16.07 26.01 4.19
C ASP A 243 -16.89 25.88 2.89
N LYS A 244 -16.22 25.87 1.71
CA LYS A 244 -16.89 25.66 0.41
C LYS A 244 -17.71 24.36 0.41
N TYR A 245 -17.19 23.31 1.01
CA TYR A 245 -17.87 22.02 1.20
C TYR A 245 -18.26 21.84 2.65
N GLN A 246 -19.48 21.34 2.87
CA GLN A 246 -20.03 21.11 4.22
C GLN A 246 -20.43 19.62 4.35
N PRO A 247 -19.46 18.72 4.56
CA PRO A 247 -19.74 17.30 4.78
C PRO A 247 -20.29 17.05 6.18
N ASP A 248 -20.83 15.85 6.40
CA ASP A 248 -21.14 15.34 7.73
C ASP A 248 -19.90 14.80 8.44
N LEU A 249 -18.92 14.27 7.70
CA LEU A 249 -17.66 13.72 8.20
C LEU A 249 -16.48 14.25 7.40
N ILE A 250 -15.46 14.78 8.09
CA ILE A 250 -14.18 15.12 7.47
C ILE A 250 -13.18 14.00 7.72
N MET A 251 -12.53 13.53 6.67
CA MET A 251 -11.42 12.59 6.73
C MET A 251 -10.12 13.33 6.41
N VAL A 252 -9.21 13.40 7.38
CA VAL A 252 -7.94 14.14 7.27
C VAL A 252 -6.81 13.17 6.98
N ASP A 253 -6.03 13.45 5.92
CA ASP A 253 -4.82 12.70 5.55
C ASP A 253 -3.90 12.53 6.78
N ASN A 254 -3.60 11.29 7.13
CA ASN A 254 -2.82 10.94 8.30
C ASN A 254 -1.42 10.40 7.96
N ARG A 255 -0.91 10.60 6.74
CA ARG A 255 0.49 10.27 6.39
C ARG A 255 1.49 10.92 7.34
N SER A 256 1.14 12.12 7.84
CA SER A 256 1.87 12.83 8.88
C SER A 256 0.93 13.24 10.00
N ASP A 257 1.33 13.02 11.25
CA ASP A 257 0.58 13.48 12.41
C ASP A 257 0.46 15.02 12.49
N ALA A 258 1.33 15.75 11.78
CA ALA A 258 1.27 17.20 11.67
C ALA A 258 0.05 17.70 10.88
N THR A 259 -0.51 16.91 9.96
CA THR A 259 -1.64 17.33 9.12
C THR A 259 -2.87 17.69 9.94
N MET A 260 -3.27 16.85 10.86
CA MET A 260 -4.40 17.14 11.77
C MET A 260 -4.13 18.37 12.64
N GLN A 261 -2.90 18.53 13.16
CA GLN A 261 -2.52 19.69 13.95
C GLN A 261 -2.59 20.98 13.12
N THR A 262 -2.15 20.92 11.86
CA THR A 262 -2.23 22.04 10.91
C THR A 262 -3.69 22.44 10.67
N ALA A 263 -4.58 21.48 10.42
CA ALA A 263 -6.01 21.71 10.25
C ALA A 263 -6.61 22.41 11.48
N MET A 264 -6.40 21.85 12.66
CA MET A 264 -6.94 22.39 13.92
C MET A 264 -6.38 23.77 14.30
N ALA A 265 -5.21 24.13 13.82
CA ALA A 265 -4.60 25.44 14.06
C ALA A 265 -5.20 26.56 13.18
N GLN A 266 -5.94 26.21 12.12
CA GLN A 266 -6.54 27.20 11.21
C GLN A 266 -7.80 27.83 11.82
N PRO A 267 -7.90 29.17 11.87
CA PRO A 267 -9.09 29.84 12.43
C PRO A 267 -10.40 29.48 11.72
N THR A 268 -10.30 29.18 10.41
CA THR A 268 -11.46 28.86 9.55
C THR A 268 -11.85 27.38 9.58
N TRP A 269 -11.05 26.51 10.23
CA TRP A 269 -11.34 25.08 10.35
C TRP A 269 -12.76 24.81 10.91
N THR A 270 -13.14 25.54 11.95
CA THR A 270 -14.45 25.41 12.61
C THR A 270 -15.61 26.07 11.85
N LEU A 271 -15.38 26.68 10.67
CA LEU A 271 -16.44 27.09 9.77
C LEU A 271 -17.09 25.89 9.08
N MET A 272 -16.38 24.78 8.96
CA MET A 272 -16.96 23.50 8.56
C MET A 272 -17.75 22.91 9.73
N LYS A 273 -19.05 22.62 9.50
CA LYS A 273 -19.95 22.10 10.54
C LYS A 273 -19.46 20.80 11.15
N ALA A 274 -18.93 19.88 10.33
CA ALA A 274 -18.36 18.62 10.80
C ALA A 274 -17.17 18.85 11.74
N ALA A 275 -16.27 19.78 11.42
CA ALA A 275 -15.15 20.14 12.30
C ALA A 275 -15.63 20.76 13.61
N GLN A 276 -16.64 21.63 13.56
CA GLN A 276 -17.25 22.22 14.75
C GLN A 276 -17.93 21.17 15.65
N ALA A 277 -18.56 20.17 15.05
CA ALA A 277 -19.20 19.04 15.75
C ALA A 277 -18.20 17.97 16.21
N GLY A 278 -16.92 18.07 15.85
CA GLY A 278 -15.90 17.05 16.13
C GLY A 278 -16.05 15.79 15.30
N GLN A 279 -16.77 15.82 14.19
CA GLN A 279 -16.93 14.72 13.24
C GLN A 279 -15.77 14.71 12.25
N VAL A 280 -14.61 14.36 12.78
CA VAL A 280 -13.34 14.28 12.06
C VAL A 280 -12.72 12.93 12.30
N ALA A 281 -12.24 12.30 11.23
CA ALA A 281 -11.58 11.00 11.23
C ALA A 281 -10.25 11.07 10.50
N ASP A 282 -9.39 10.07 10.70
CA ASP A 282 -8.20 9.87 9.91
C ASP A 282 -8.56 9.32 8.51
N TRP A 283 -7.89 9.84 7.49
CA TRP A 283 -7.83 9.24 6.17
C TRP A 283 -6.46 8.60 5.97
N PRO A 284 -6.38 7.26 5.83
CA PRO A 284 -5.12 6.55 5.64
C PRO A 284 -4.61 6.70 4.20
N ALA A 285 -4.30 7.95 3.81
CA ALA A 285 -3.99 8.36 2.46
C ALA A 285 -2.68 7.72 1.94
N PHE A 286 -2.77 6.94 0.87
CA PHE A 286 -1.65 6.44 0.07
C PHE A 286 -0.65 5.50 0.77
N TRP A 287 -0.96 4.89 1.95
CA TRP A 287 -0.01 4.03 2.66
C TRP A 287 -0.52 2.63 3.04
N LEU A 288 -1.76 2.28 2.69
CA LEU A 288 -2.33 0.97 2.95
C LEU A 288 -1.76 -0.06 1.97
N ARG A 289 -1.03 -1.09 2.47
CA ARG A 289 -0.37 -2.08 1.61
C ARG A 289 -0.54 -3.53 2.08
N ASN A 290 -1.29 -3.76 3.18
CA ASN A 290 -1.54 -5.12 3.66
C ASN A 290 -2.87 -5.21 4.42
N TYR A 291 -3.38 -6.44 4.56
CA TYR A 291 -4.67 -6.71 5.18
C TYR A 291 -4.78 -6.24 6.62
N ARG A 292 -3.70 -6.39 7.41
CA ARG A 292 -3.69 -6.03 8.83
C ARG A 292 -3.92 -4.54 9.05
N VAL A 293 -3.16 -3.69 8.36
CA VAL A 293 -3.31 -2.24 8.51
C VAL A 293 -4.63 -1.78 7.89
N TYR A 294 -5.03 -2.35 6.75
CA TYR A 294 -6.31 -1.98 6.13
C TYR A 294 -7.49 -2.32 7.05
N ALA A 295 -7.51 -3.50 7.66
CA ALA A 295 -8.54 -3.87 8.64
C ALA A 295 -8.59 -2.90 9.82
N SER A 296 -7.43 -2.49 10.34
CA SER A 296 -7.33 -1.53 11.44
C SER A 296 -7.91 -0.17 11.07
N GLU A 297 -7.54 0.36 9.92
CA GLU A 297 -8.00 1.68 9.47
C GLU A 297 -9.50 1.67 9.11
N LEU A 298 -9.99 0.60 8.46
CA LEU A 298 -11.43 0.41 8.24
C LEU A 298 -12.22 0.36 9.55
N ALA A 299 -11.69 -0.28 10.59
CA ALA A 299 -12.35 -0.33 11.89
C ALA A 299 -12.46 1.07 12.53
N LYS A 300 -11.41 1.90 12.43
CA LYS A 300 -11.42 3.29 12.92
C LYS A 300 -12.44 4.13 12.16
N LEU A 301 -12.41 4.08 10.82
CA LEU A 301 -13.34 4.83 9.97
C LEU A 301 -14.78 4.35 10.18
N THR A 302 -15.00 3.05 10.33
CA THR A 302 -16.33 2.48 10.68
C THR A 302 -16.85 3.05 12.00
N ALA A 303 -15.99 3.16 13.00
CA ALA A 303 -16.38 3.75 14.30
C ALA A 303 -16.75 5.23 14.15
N ALA A 304 -16.02 6.00 13.36
CA ALA A 304 -16.31 7.40 13.06
C ALA A 304 -17.65 7.53 12.31
N ILE A 305 -17.91 6.73 11.27
CA ILE A 305 -19.18 6.71 10.54
C ILE A 305 -20.34 6.39 11.48
N LYS A 306 -20.21 5.37 12.34
CA LYS A 306 -21.26 4.99 13.30
C LYS A 306 -21.57 6.12 14.31
N ALA A 307 -20.57 6.89 14.71
CA ALA A 307 -20.71 8.00 15.66
C ALA A 307 -21.23 9.29 15.02
N ALA A 308 -20.95 9.53 13.75
CA ALA A 308 -21.28 10.78 13.07
C ALA A 308 -22.80 10.99 12.96
N ASP A 309 -23.24 12.27 13.04
CA ASP A 309 -24.59 12.73 12.72
C ASP A 309 -24.65 13.04 11.21
N ALA A 310 -25.61 12.48 10.50
CA ALA A 310 -25.79 12.65 9.07
C ALA A 310 -26.64 13.87 8.69
N ASP A 311 -27.06 14.68 9.67
CA ASP A 311 -27.92 15.85 9.46
C ASP A 311 -27.13 17.18 9.55
N LEU A 312 -25.78 17.16 9.47
CA LEU A 312 -24.96 18.38 9.51
C LEU A 312 -24.83 19.05 8.15
N ALA A 313 -24.84 18.27 7.09
CA ALA A 313 -24.84 18.79 5.72
C ALA A 313 -26.11 19.62 5.45
N PRO A 314 -26.06 20.66 4.60
CA PRO A 314 -27.21 21.55 4.34
C PRO A 314 -28.29 20.86 3.46
#